data_2be2643b039841c083318d42352db896
#
_entry.id   2be2643b039841c083318d42352db896
#
_cell.length_a   1.000
_cell.length_b   1.000
_cell.length_c   1.000
_cell.angle_alpha   90.00
_cell.angle_beta   90.00
_cell.angle_gamma   90.00
#
_symmetry.space_group_name_H-M   'P 1'
#
loop_
_entity.id
_entity.type
_entity.pdbx_description
1 polymer ?
#
loop_
_entity_poly.entity_id
_entity_poly.type
_entity_poly.pdbx_seq_one_letter_code
_entity_poly.pdbx_strand_id
1 'polypeptide(L)'
;MLKAFLESRAEILRWLADRRTLAAAVWLAAGLAVSAFVVWAFAELVDVVVEGESRRFDRTVLLWINSHSPEWLDGPMLLATTLGYYWVVVPLLAVAVLAFYLVGWRLSATLLLVSTAGGSLLTGVLKAVFGRARPELFDAGYEASFYSFPSGHATVAVGFYGALTLILAYRLRGYARWIVVILGVALVLLIGFSRLYLGVHYPTDVLAGFLAAPLWLVFVGAAYAAWLSIRGLRAAEARRKGR
;
A
#
# COMPACT_ATOMS: atom_id res chain seq x y z
N MET A 1 -31.96 -31.04 -25.51
CA MET A 1 -30.79 -30.89 -24.62
C MET A 1 -29.50 -30.53 -25.37
N LEU A 2 -29.06 -31.25 -26.40
CA LEU A 2 -27.82 -30.96 -27.14
C LEU A 2 -27.79 -29.58 -27.81
N LYS A 3 -28.90 -29.14 -28.41
CA LYS A 3 -29.03 -27.83 -29.07
C LYS A 3 -28.89 -26.68 -28.07
N ALA A 4 -29.56 -26.76 -26.91
CA ALA A 4 -29.45 -25.75 -25.83
C ALA A 4 -28.03 -25.70 -25.22
N PHE A 5 -27.34 -26.85 -25.12
CA PHE A 5 -25.96 -26.93 -24.66
C PHE A 5 -24.98 -26.29 -25.67
N LEU A 6 -25.18 -26.50 -26.98
CA LEU A 6 -24.35 -25.91 -28.03
C LEU A 6 -24.57 -24.39 -28.14
N GLU A 7 -25.81 -23.91 -27.99
CA GLU A 7 -26.15 -22.46 -27.95
C GLU A 7 -25.53 -21.77 -26.76
N SER A 8 -25.59 -22.38 -25.56
CA SER A 8 -24.93 -21.87 -24.35
C SER A 8 -23.41 -21.78 -24.50
N ARG A 9 -22.76 -22.78 -25.13
CA ARG A 9 -21.31 -22.71 -25.40
C ARG A 9 -20.96 -21.62 -26.41
N ALA A 10 -21.79 -21.43 -27.46
CA ALA A 10 -21.57 -20.38 -28.44
C ALA A 10 -21.73 -18.96 -27.83
N GLU A 11 -22.64 -18.77 -26.88
CA GLU A 11 -22.79 -17.52 -26.14
C GLU A 11 -21.59 -17.25 -25.22
N ILE A 12 -21.10 -18.25 -24.50
CA ILE A 12 -19.89 -18.14 -23.66
C ILE A 12 -18.68 -17.78 -24.52
N LEU A 13 -18.51 -18.44 -25.67
CA LEU A 13 -17.40 -18.15 -26.58
C LEU A 13 -17.46 -16.75 -27.19
N ARG A 14 -18.67 -16.26 -27.53
CA ARG A 14 -18.86 -14.88 -27.99
C ARG A 14 -18.58 -13.87 -26.88
N TRP A 15 -19.02 -14.14 -25.63
CA TRP A 15 -18.73 -13.32 -24.47
C TRP A 15 -17.21 -13.24 -24.17
N LEU A 16 -16.49 -14.37 -24.26
CA LEU A 16 -15.02 -14.42 -24.14
C LEU A 16 -14.30 -13.71 -25.30
N ALA A 17 -14.90 -13.68 -26.49
CA ALA A 17 -14.34 -12.98 -27.64
C ALA A 17 -14.57 -11.46 -27.62
N ASP A 18 -15.43 -10.95 -26.74
CA ASP A 18 -15.58 -9.50 -26.55
C ASP A 18 -14.32 -8.95 -25.89
N ARG A 19 -13.57 -8.10 -26.61
CA ARG A 19 -12.32 -7.48 -26.12
C ARG A 19 -12.50 -6.73 -24.82
N ARG A 20 -13.68 -6.19 -24.52
CA ARG A 20 -13.96 -5.46 -23.27
C ARG A 20 -14.08 -6.40 -22.07
N THR A 21 -14.78 -7.52 -22.21
CA THR A 21 -14.89 -8.56 -21.17
C THR A 21 -13.58 -9.27 -20.95
N LEU A 22 -12.81 -9.56 -22.00
CA LEU A 22 -11.46 -10.11 -21.87
C LEU A 22 -10.54 -9.15 -21.13
N ALA A 23 -10.53 -7.85 -21.50
CA ALA A 23 -9.73 -6.85 -20.79
C ALA A 23 -10.15 -6.72 -19.32
N ALA A 24 -11.45 -6.71 -19.02
CA ALA A 24 -11.93 -6.68 -17.64
C ALA A 24 -11.50 -7.92 -16.84
N ALA A 25 -11.59 -9.11 -17.45
CA ALA A 25 -11.14 -10.35 -16.82
C ALA A 25 -9.62 -10.35 -16.55
N VAL A 26 -8.82 -9.86 -17.49
CA VAL A 26 -7.36 -9.71 -17.31
C VAL A 26 -7.03 -8.75 -16.17
N TRP A 27 -7.68 -7.58 -16.13
CA TRP A 27 -7.48 -6.62 -15.03
C TRP A 27 -7.91 -7.16 -13.68
N LEU A 28 -9.02 -7.91 -13.64
CA LEU A 28 -9.47 -8.57 -12.40
C LEU A 28 -8.46 -9.65 -11.95
N ALA A 29 -8.01 -10.50 -12.87
CA ALA A 29 -7.01 -11.53 -12.58
C ALA A 29 -5.69 -10.90 -12.10
N ALA A 30 -5.22 -9.83 -12.75
CA ALA A 30 -4.03 -9.11 -12.32
C ALA A 30 -4.21 -8.48 -10.92
N GLY A 31 -5.37 -7.87 -10.65
CA GLY A 31 -5.68 -7.33 -9.33
C GLY A 31 -5.70 -8.39 -8.24
N LEU A 32 -6.30 -9.55 -8.50
CA LEU A 32 -6.31 -10.69 -7.57
C LEU A 32 -4.90 -11.25 -7.34
N ALA A 33 -4.09 -11.37 -8.39
CA ALA A 33 -2.71 -11.83 -8.28
C ALA A 33 -1.85 -10.87 -7.45
N VAL A 34 -1.97 -9.55 -7.68
CA VAL A 34 -1.28 -8.54 -6.87
C VAL A 34 -1.74 -8.60 -5.41
N SER A 35 -3.05 -8.74 -5.17
CA SER A 35 -3.59 -8.85 -3.82
C SER A 35 -3.06 -10.09 -3.08
N ALA A 36 -3.06 -11.25 -3.75
CA ALA A 36 -2.50 -12.49 -3.21
C ALA A 36 -1.01 -12.36 -2.91
N PHE A 37 -0.25 -11.72 -3.81
CA PHE A 37 1.18 -11.43 -3.60
C PHE A 37 1.41 -10.53 -2.40
N VAL A 38 0.65 -9.44 -2.24
CA VAL A 38 0.79 -8.53 -1.09
C VAL A 38 0.53 -9.24 0.23
N VAL A 39 -0.53 -10.06 0.29
CA VAL A 39 -0.86 -10.84 1.50
C VAL A 39 0.25 -11.86 1.80
N TRP A 40 0.68 -12.61 0.79
CA TRP A 40 1.75 -13.59 0.95
C TRP A 40 3.07 -12.94 1.37
N ALA A 41 3.50 -11.89 0.68
CA ALA A 41 4.77 -11.21 0.98
C ALA A 41 4.77 -10.57 2.38
N PHE A 42 3.61 -10.05 2.83
CA PHE A 42 3.50 -9.53 4.19
C PHE A 42 3.54 -10.64 5.23
N ALA A 43 2.86 -11.77 5.00
CA ALA A 43 2.88 -12.92 5.89
C ALA A 43 4.30 -13.51 6.01
N GLU A 44 5.00 -13.70 4.90
CA GLU A 44 6.39 -14.16 4.87
C GLU A 44 7.33 -13.23 5.66
N LEU A 45 7.17 -11.92 5.50
CA LEU A 45 7.95 -10.95 6.29
C LEU A 45 7.64 -11.04 7.78
N VAL A 46 6.40 -11.28 8.15
CA VAL A 46 6.01 -11.48 9.55
C VAL A 46 6.69 -12.72 10.12
N ASP A 47 6.63 -13.85 9.42
CA ASP A 47 7.21 -15.12 9.86
C ASP A 47 8.72 -14.97 10.07
N VAL A 48 9.45 -14.47 9.07
CA VAL A 48 10.90 -14.23 9.13
C VAL A 48 11.29 -13.28 10.28
N VAL A 49 10.47 -12.28 10.58
CA VAL A 49 10.71 -11.34 11.69
C VAL A 49 10.40 -11.97 13.04
N VAL A 50 9.30 -12.69 13.18
CA VAL A 50 8.87 -13.33 14.44
C VAL A 50 9.82 -14.47 14.81
N GLU A 51 10.24 -15.28 13.85
CA GLU A 51 11.21 -16.37 14.06
C GLU A 51 12.64 -15.85 14.28
N GLY A 52 12.88 -14.56 13.99
CA GLY A 52 14.18 -13.90 14.19
C GLY A 52 15.22 -14.20 13.10
N GLU A 53 14.82 -14.83 12.01
CA GLU A 53 15.70 -15.17 10.89
C GLU A 53 16.23 -13.92 10.17
N SER A 54 15.46 -12.82 10.18
CA SER A 54 15.86 -11.54 9.59
C SER A 54 17.02 -10.84 10.30
N ARG A 55 17.32 -11.19 11.56
CA ARG A 55 18.24 -10.42 12.42
C ARG A 55 19.61 -10.21 11.80
N ARG A 56 20.17 -11.24 11.20
CA ARG A 56 21.50 -11.14 10.57
C ARG A 56 21.47 -10.20 9.35
N PHE A 57 20.48 -10.36 8.49
CA PHE A 57 20.28 -9.51 7.31
C PHE A 57 20.06 -8.06 7.74
N ASP A 58 19.11 -7.81 8.61
CA ASP A 58 18.73 -6.49 9.11
C ASP A 58 19.93 -5.75 9.70
N ARG A 59 20.68 -6.42 10.58
CA ARG A 59 21.89 -5.86 11.20
C ARG A 59 22.98 -5.57 10.17
N THR A 60 23.25 -6.49 9.25
CA THR A 60 24.31 -6.34 8.24
C THR A 60 24.02 -5.15 7.34
N VAL A 61 22.79 -5.01 6.86
CA VAL A 61 22.39 -3.90 5.98
C VAL A 61 22.49 -2.55 6.71
N LEU A 62 22.03 -2.46 7.96
CA LEU A 62 22.11 -1.20 8.72
C LEU A 62 23.56 -0.78 8.98
N LEU A 63 24.42 -1.70 9.39
CA LEU A 63 25.83 -1.42 9.63
C LEU A 63 26.56 -1.04 8.32
N TRP A 64 26.20 -1.69 7.21
CA TRP A 64 26.73 -1.34 5.90
C TRP A 64 26.33 0.07 5.48
N ILE A 65 25.05 0.44 5.63
CA ILE A 65 24.57 1.80 5.35
C ILE A 65 25.34 2.80 6.21
N ASN A 66 25.42 2.60 7.52
CA ASN A 66 26.09 3.51 8.43
C ASN A 66 27.57 3.71 8.06
N SER A 67 28.28 2.63 7.71
CA SER A 67 29.71 2.68 7.41
C SER A 67 30.07 3.27 6.04
N HIS A 68 29.09 3.32 5.08
CA HIS A 68 29.31 3.81 3.71
C HIS A 68 28.59 5.12 3.41
N SER A 69 27.84 5.65 4.36
CA SER A 69 27.10 6.89 4.17
C SER A 69 27.92 8.11 4.53
N PRO A 70 28.12 9.05 3.60
CA PRO A 70 28.86 10.27 3.87
C PRO A 70 28.00 11.27 4.64
N GLU A 71 28.61 12.09 5.50
CA GLU A 71 27.95 13.09 6.37
C GLU A 71 27.06 14.10 5.63
N TRP A 72 27.37 14.43 4.37
CA TRP A 72 26.52 15.34 3.60
C TRP A 72 25.10 14.82 3.35
N LEU A 73 24.84 13.53 3.54
CA LEU A 73 23.51 12.93 3.45
C LEU A 73 22.63 13.24 4.67
N ASP A 74 23.15 13.66 5.81
CA ASP A 74 22.40 13.89 7.03
C ASP A 74 21.24 14.88 6.81
N GLY A 75 21.53 16.03 6.22
CA GLY A 75 20.49 17.02 5.90
C GLY A 75 19.40 16.50 4.96
N PRO A 76 19.74 15.95 3.79
CA PRO A 76 18.78 15.30 2.90
C PRO A 76 17.95 14.18 3.54
N MET A 77 18.53 13.34 4.40
CA MET A 77 17.80 12.26 5.06
C MET A 77 16.86 12.77 6.16
N LEU A 78 17.26 13.80 6.90
CA LEU A 78 16.39 14.50 7.84
C LEU A 78 15.23 15.19 7.13
N LEU A 79 15.46 15.80 5.97
CA LEU A 79 14.39 16.38 5.16
C LEU A 79 13.46 15.28 4.62
N ALA A 80 14.00 14.19 4.09
CA ALA A 80 13.21 13.08 3.57
C ALA A 80 12.32 12.45 4.65
N THR A 81 12.87 12.21 5.85
CA THR A 81 12.08 11.65 6.95
C THR A 81 10.97 12.61 7.40
N THR A 82 11.20 13.94 7.34
CA THR A 82 10.20 14.95 7.68
C THR A 82 8.94 14.80 6.85
N LEU A 83 9.05 14.45 5.58
CA LEU A 83 7.91 14.20 4.68
C LEU A 83 7.06 12.98 5.09
N GLY A 84 7.59 12.08 5.91
CA GLY A 84 6.85 10.93 6.45
C GLY A 84 6.16 11.18 7.79
N TYR A 85 6.31 12.36 8.38
CA TYR A 85 5.65 12.69 9.64
C TYR A 85 4.17 13.06 9.49
N TYR A 86 3.38 12.69 10.48
CA TYR A 86 1.94 12.99 10.49
C TYR A 86 1.62 14.49 10.41
N TRP A 87 2.39 15.34 11.07
CA TRP A 87 2.17 16.79 11.01
C TRP A 87 2.46 17.41 9.63
N VAL A 88 3.18 16.72 8.74
CA VAL A 88 3.35 17.11 7.34
C VAL A 88 2.29 16.43 6.48
N VAL A 89 2.09 15.13 6.65
CA VAL A 89 1.21 14.34 5.79
C VAL A 89 -0.26 14.67 6.03
N VAL A 90 -0.70 14.91 7.27
CA VAL A 90 -2.12 15.22 7.56
C VAL A 90 -2.60 16.50 6.89
N PRO A 91 -1.89 17.64 6.98
CA PRO A 91 -2.25 18.84 6.21
C PRO A 91 -2.24 18.61 4.69
N LEU A 92 -1.20 17.93 4.16
CA LEU A 92 -1.11 17.63 2.74
C LEU A 92 -2.27 16.72 2.27
N LEU A 93 -2.62 15.73 3.07
CA LEU A 93 -3.78 14.86 2.82
C LEU A 93 -5.08 15.65 2.79
N ALA A 94 -5.28 16.54 3.77
CA ALA A 94 -6.47 17.38 3.83
C ALA A 94 -6.60 18.27 2.58
N VAL A 95 -5.50 18.91 2.17
CA VAL A 95 -5.45 19.74 0.96
C VAL A 95 -5.73 18.91 -0.29
N ALA A 96 -5.08 17.75 -0.45
CA ALA A 96 -5.27 16.90 -1.61
C ALA A 96 -6.69 16.32 -1.70
N VAL A 97 -7.27 15.87 -0.58
CA VAL A 97 -8.64 15.37 -0.50
C VAL A 97 -9.64 16.47 -0.86
N LEU A 98 -9.47 17.67 -0.29
CA LEU A 98 -10.30 18.82 -0.62
C LEU A 98 -10.20 19.20 -2.10
N ALA A 99 -8.98 19.29 -2.63
CA ALA A 99 -8.76 19.60 -4.05
C ALA A 99 -9.45 18.57 -4.96
N PHE A 100 -9.28 17.27 -4.68
CA PHE A 100 -9.94 16.21 -5.45
C PHE A 100 -11.47 16.28 -5.33
N TYR A 101 -11.98 16.60 -4.15
CA TYR A 101 -13.43 16.78 -3.96
C TYR A 101 -13.98 17.95 -4.76
N LEU A 102 -13.31 19.11 -4.74
CA LEU A 102 -13.70 20.32 -5.46
C LEU A 102 -13.67 20.14 -6.98
N VAL A 103 -12.72 19.38 -7.52
CA VAL A 103 -12.68 19.07 -8.96
C VAL A 103 -13.56 17.86 -9.34
N GLY A 104 -14.38 17.35 -8.42
CA GLY A 104 -15.34 16.25 -8.69
C GLY A 104 -14.71 14.85 -8.68
N TRP A 105 -13.44 14.67 -8.26
CA TRP A 105 -12.76 13.37 -8.21
C TRP A 105 -13.00 12.66 -6.88
N ARG A 106 -14.28 12.51 -6.51
CA ARG A 106 -14.71 11.99 -5.20
C ARG A 106 -14.13 10.61 -4.86
N LEU A 107 -14.10 9.69 -5.83
CA LEU A 107 -13.50 8.36 -5.62
C LEU A 107 -12.00 8.47 -5.33
N SER A 108 -11.27 9.33 -6.06
CA SER A 108 -9.84 9.57 -5.80
C SER A 108 -9.60 10.15 -4.40
N ALA A 109 -10.43 11.09 -3.97
CA ALA A 109 -10.39 11.64 -2.62
C ALA A 109 -10.61 10.55 -1.55
N THR A 110 -11.63 9.71 -1.73
CA THR A 110 -11.92 8.59 -0.81
C THR A 110 -10.79 7.57 -0.79
N LEU A 111 -10.26 7.17 -1.95
CA LEU A 111 -9.16 6.21 -2.03
C LEU A 111 -7.90 6.74 -1.35
N LEU A 112 -7.55 8.02 -1.56
CA LEU A 112 -6.40 8.65 -0.91
C LEU A 112 -6.55 8.68 0.61
N LEU A 113 -7.73 9.09 1.09
CA LEU A 113 -8.04 9.12 2.53
C LEU A 113 -7.99 7.71 3.15
N VAL A 114 -8.67 6.74 2.54
CA VAL A 114 -8.76 5.36 3.04
C VAL A 114 -7.40 4.68 3.02
N SER A 115 -6.61 4.88 1.97
CA SER A 115 -5.25 4.32 1.88
C SER A 115 -4.35 4.87 2.99
N THR A 116 -4.34 6.20 3.17
CA THR A 116 -3.44 6.86 4.13
C THR A 116 -3.85 6.61 5.57
N ALA A 117 -5.09 6.94 5.92
CA ALA A 117 -5.58 6.82 7.29
C ALA A 117 -5.70 5.36 7.73
N GLY A 118 -6.23 4.51 6.86
CA GLY A 118 -6.41 3.09 7.19
C GLY A 118 -5.10 2.31 7.24
N GLY A 119 -4.15 2.58 6.35
CA GLY A 119 -2.80 2.02 6.42
C GLY A 119 -2.08 2.43 7.72
N SER A 120 -2.24 3.69 8.13
CA SER A 120 -1.69 4.20 9.39
C SER A 120 -2.33 3.52 10.62
N LEU A 121 -3.65 3.33 10.60
CA LEU A 121 -4.37 2.61 11.65
C LEU A 121 -3.90 1.16 11.75
N LEU A 122 -3.84 0.45 10.61
CA LEU A 122 -3.33 -0.91 10.56
C LEU A 122 -1.91 -1.00 11.15
N THR A 123 -1.02 -0.09 10.73
CA THR A 123 0.35 -0.02 11.27
C THR A 123 0.37 0.19 12.78
N GLY A 124 -0.50 1.05 13.33
CA GLY A 124 -0.62 1.24 14.77
C GLY A 124 -1.01 -0.04 15.51
N VAL A 125 -1.98 -0.78 14.97
CA VAL A 125 -2.40 -2.09 15.52
C VAL A 125 -1.26 -3.11 15.44
N LEU A 126 -0.61 -3.24 14.28
CA LEU A 126 0.49 -4.18 14.08
C LEU A 126 1.67 -3.88 15.01
N LYS A 127 2.01 -2.61 15.24
CA LYS A 127 3.04 -2.21 16.19
C LYS A 127 2.74 -2.71 17.61
N ALA A 128 1.49 -2.57 18.04
CA ALA A 128 1.07 -3.04 19.36
C ALA A 128 1.08 -4.57 19.46
N VAL A 129 0.75 -5.28 18.37
CA VAL A 129 0.74 -6.75 18.34
C VAL A 129 2.15 -7.33 18.36
N PHE A 130 3.06 -6.80 17.52
CA PHE A 130 4.41 -7.40 17.37
C PHE A 130 5.41 -6.89 18.41
N GLY A 131 5.28 -5.68 18.91
CA GLY A 131 6.12 -5.16 19.98
C GLY A 131 7.63 -5.17 19.71
N ARG A 132 8.06 -5.15 18.43
CA ARG A 132 9.46 -5.28 18.03
C ARG A 132 10.29 -4.10 18.53
N ALA A 133 11.39 -4.37 19.25
CA ALA A 133 12.35 -3.35 19.67
C ALA A 133 13.04 -2.69 18.44
N ARG A 134 13.43 -1.43 18.62
CA ARG A 134 14.18 -0.70 17.57
C ARG A 134 15.63 -1.11 17.51
N PRO A 135 16.32 -0.84 16.38
CA PRO A 135 17.76 -0.99 16.32
C PRO A 135 18.48 -0.07 17.33
N GLU A 136 19.50 -0.61 18.00
CA GLU A 136 20.43 0.11 18.87
C GLU A 136 21.85 -0.20 18.40
N LEU A 137 22.13 -0.04 17.10
CA LEU A 137 23.40 -0.46 16.51
C LEU A 137 24.40 0.69 16.41
N PHE A 138 23.93 1.91 16.31
CA PHE A 138 24.71 3.14 16.24
C PHE A 138 23.82 4.34 16.59
N ASP A 139 24.43 5.42 17.05
CA ASP A 139 23.73 6.67 17.31
C ASP A 139 23.81 7.59 16.07
N ALA A 140 22.67 7.86 15.46
CA ALA A 140 22.54 8.79 14.34
C ALA A 140 22.03 10.17 14.78
N GLY A 141 22.03 10.46 16.07
CA GLY A 141 21.50 11.72 16.62
C GLY A 141 20.00 11.90 16.42
N TYR A 142 19.26 10.81 16.27
CA TYR A 142 17.82 10.81 16.00
C TYR A 142 17.09 9.79 16.86
N GLU A 143 16.18 10.26 17.70
CA GLU A 143 15.37 9.40 18.55
C GLU A 143 14.00 9.13 17.92
N ALA A 144 13.53 7.91 18.07
CA ALA A 144 12.19 7.50 17.68
C ALA A 144 11.52 6.69 18.78
N SER A 145 10.31 7.09 19.15
CA SER A 145 9.49 6.41 20.16
C SER A 145 8.71 5.23 19.56
N PHE A 146 8.17 4.38 20.41
CA PHE A 146 7.36 3.22 20.10
C PHE A 146 8.11 2.09 19.36
N TYR A 147 7.36 1.01 19.09
CA TYR A 147 7.83 -0.20 18.43
C TYR A 147 8.30 0.03 17.00
N SER A 148 9.17 -0.85 16.55
CA SER A 148 9.84 -0.72 15.26
C SER A 148 8.99 -1.27 14.10
N PHE A 149 8.35 -2.44 14.24
CA PHE A 149 7.66 -3.15 13.17
C PHE A 149 6.14 -2.93 13.15
N PRO A 150 5.56 -2.64 11.99
CA PRO A 150 6.17 -2.16 10.76
C PRO A 150 6.50 -0.66 10.80
N SER A 151 7.26 -0.14 9.81
CA SER A 151 7.62 1.27 9.73
C SER A 151 6.43 2.16 9.36
N GLY A 152 6.03 3.07 10.27
CA GLY A 152 4.93 4.01 10.03
C GLY A 152 5.23 5.01 8.91
N HIS A 153 6.48 5.51 8.81
CA HIS A 153 6.89 6.41 7.73
C HIS A 153 6.80 5.72 6.35
N ALA A 154 7.23 4.46 6.26
CA ALA A 154 7.13 3.69 5.03
C ALA A 154 5.66 3.42 4.64
N THR A 155 4.79 3.12 5.62
CA THR A 155 3.34 2.95 5.36
C THR A 155 2.71 4.24 4.84
N VAL A 156 3.00 5.37 5.49
CA VAL A 156 2.49 6.68 5.07
C VAL A 156 3.05 7.07 3.69
N ALA A 157 4.32 6.77 3.43
CA ALA A 157 4.92 7.04 2.13
C ALA A 157 4.15 6.35 0.99
N VAL A 158 3.83 5.07 1.12
CA VAL A 158 3.01 4.35 0.12
C VAL A 158 1.55 4.80 0.18
N GLY A 159 0.96 4.89 1.38
CA GLY A 159 -0.45 5.20 1.57
C GLY A 159 -0.85 6.59 1.07
N PHE A 160 0.02 7.58 1.21
CA PHE A 160 -0.23 8.95 0.75
C PHE A 160 0.48 9.23 -0.58
N TYR A 161 1.82 9.28 -0.61
CA TYR A 161 2.54 9.68 -1.83
C TYR A 161 2.41 8.64 -2.93
N GLY A 162 2.45 7.35 -2.61
CA GLY A 162 2.23 6.27 -3.58
C GLY A 162 0.82 6.32 -4.18
N ALA A 163 -0.22 6.42 -3.34
CA ALA A 163 -1.59 6.52 -3.81
C ALA A 163 -1.83 7.80 -4.63
N LEU A 164 -1.32 8.96 -4.17
CA LEU A 164 -1.38 10.22 -4.92
C LEU A 164 -0.72 10.09 -6.29
N THR A 165 0.47 9.48 -6.33
CA THR A 165 1.20 9.20 -7.57
C THR A 165 0.37 8.37 -8.55
N LEU A 166 -0.24 7.27 -8.09
CA LEU A 166 -1.08 6.42 -8.93
C LEU A 166 -2.32 7.15 -9.45
N ILE A 167 -3.00 7.94 -8.59
CA ILE A 167 -4.16 8.75 -8.98
C ILE A 167 -3.78 9.76 -10.07
N LEU A 168 -2.69 10.49 -9.87
CA LEU A 168 -2.22 11.46 -10.86
C LEU A 168 -1.74 10.79 -12.14
N ALA A 169 -0.99 9.69 -12.06
CA ALA A 169 -0.54 8.93 -13.22
C ALA A 169 -1.69 8.36 -14.05
N TYR A 170 -2.81 7.99 -13.41
CA TYR A 170 -4.03 7.57 -14.11
C TYR A 170 -4.66 8.73 -14.92
N ARG A 171 -4.55 9.96 -14.44
CA ARG A 171 -5.14 11.16 -15.06
C ARG A 171 -4.25 11.80 -16.10
N LEU A 172 -2.95 11.67 -15.96
CA LEU A 172 -1.96 12.26 -16.87
C LEU A 172 -1.69 11.36 -18.08
N ARG A 173 -1.15 11.96 -19.14
CA ARG A 173 -0.78 11.28 -20.39
C ARG A 173 0.65 11.67 -20.79
N GLY A 174 1.24 10.89 -21.70
CA GLY A 174 2.56 11.15 -22.25
C GLY A 174 3.66 11.21 -21.17
N TYR A 175 4.62 12.09 -21.36
CA TYR A 175 5.79 12.21 -20.47
C TYR A 175 5.45 12.64 -19.05
N ALA A 176 4.43 13.50 -18.85
CA ALA A 176 4.02 13.96 -17.52
C ALA A 176 3.62 12.79 -16.61
N ARG A 177 2.98 11.75 -17.14
CA ARG A 177 2.65 10.53 -16.42
C ARG A 177 3.90 9.85 -15.86
N TRP A 178 4.91 9.67 -16.70
CA TRP A 178 6.13 8.96 -16.29
C TRP A 178 6.97 9.77 -15.32
N ILE A 179 7.04 11.11 -15.51
CA ILE A 179 7.71 11.99 -14.54
C ILE A 179 7.09 11.85 -13.15
N VAL A 180 5.76 11.91 -13.06
CA VAL A 180 5.05 11.76 -11.78
C VAL A 180 5.31 10.38 -11.15
N VAL A 181 5.30 9.31 -11.96
CA VAL A 181 5.60 7.95 -11.46
C VAL A 181 7.02 7.86 -10.93
N ILE A 182 8.00 8.33 -11.69
CA ILE A 182 9.42 8.26 -11.29
C ILE A 182 9.64 9.07 -9.99
N LEU A 183 9.16 10.31 -9.95
CA LEU A 183 9.32 11.17 -8.77
C LEU A 183 8.59 10.61 -7.55
N GLY A 184 7.37 10.09 -7.73
CA GLY A 184 6.61 9.51 -6.64
C GLY A 184 7.24 8.23 -6.08
N VAL A 185 7.71 7.33 -6.94
CA VAL A 185 8.45 6.12 -6.52
C VAL A 185 9.75 6.50 -5.82
N ALA A 186 10.51 7.43 -6.40
CA ALA A 186 11.75 7.90 -5.78
C ALA A 186 11.51 8.50 -4.39
N LEU A 187 10.45 9.30 -4.22
CA LEU A 187 10.08 9.88 -2.93
C LEU A 187 9.70 8.82 -1.89
N VAL A 188 8.87 7.83 -2.28
CA VAL A 188 8.49 6.72 -1.39
C VAL A 188 9.73 5.95 -0.93
N LEU A 189 10.62 5.60 -1.86
CA LEU A 189 11.86 4.89 -1.54
C LEU A 189 12.79 5.73 -0.67
N LEU A 190 12.90 7.03 -0.95
CA LEU A 190 13.73 7.97 -0.19
C LEU A 190 13.25 8.10 1.26
N ILE A 191 11.93 8.24 1.48
CA ILE A 191 11.36 8.27 2.83
C ILE A 191 11.64 6.96 3.57
N GLY A 192 11.46 5.81 2.91
CA GLY A 192 11.79 4.51 3.51
C GLY A 192 13.27 4.37 3.83
N PHE A 193 14.14 4.75 2.89
CA PHE A 193 15.59 4.70 3.07
C PHE A 193 16.07 5.62 4.21
N SER A 194 15.49 6.80 4.36
CA SER A 194 15.83 7.71 5.47
C SER A 194 15.67 7.06 6.84
N ARG A 195 14.76 6.07 6.98
CA ARG A 195 14.54 5.35 8.25
C ARG A 195 15.65 4.35 8.55
N LEU A 196 16.25 3.78 7.51
CA LEU A 196 17.42 2.91 7.60
C LEU A 196 18.68 3.74 7.90
N TYR A 197 18.85 4.83 7.17
CA TYR A 197 19.96 5.76 7.35
C TYR A 197 20.03 6.30 8.79
N LEU A 198 18.89 6.70 9.35
CA LEU A 198 18.77 7.18 10.73
C LEU A 198 18.82 6.07 11.78
N GLY A 199 19.03 4.81 11.41
CA GLY A 199 19.19 3.69 12.32
C GLY A 199 17.96 3.32 13.16
N VAL A 200 16.76 3.86 12.85
CA VAL A 200 15.57 3.73 13.70
C VAL A 200 14.61 2.62 13.28
N HIS A 201 14.84 2.01 12.12
CA HIS A 201 14.09 0.87 11.61
C HIS A 201 15.01 -0.14 10.93
N TYR A 202 14.66 -1.40 11.03
CA TYR A 202 15.27 -2.45 10.25
C TYR A 202 14.77 -2.45 8.79
N PRO A 203 15.56 -2.98 7.82
CA PRO A 203 15.09 -3.18 6.45
C PRO A 203 13.74 -3.90 6.35
N THR A 204 13.55 -4.96 7.12
CA THR A 204 12.28 -5.70 7.14
C THR A 204 11.11 -4.88 7.69
N ASP A 205 11.34 -3.94 8.63
CA ASP A 205 10.29 -3.01 9.10
C ASP A 205 9.83 -2.08 7.97
N VAL A 206 10.78 -1.59 7.17
CA VAL A 206 10.49 -0.68 6.05
C VAL A 206 9.75 -1.41 4.93
N LEU A 207 10.19 -2.62 4.59
CA LEU A 207 9.51 -3.47 3.60
C LEU A 207 8.07 -3.81 4.04
N ALA A 208 7.88 -4.20 5.29
CA ALA A 208 6.55 -4.43 5.85
C ALA A 208 5.69 -3.16 5.84
N GLY A 209 6.28 -2.00 6.13
CA GLY A 209 5.61 -0.71 6.03
C GLY A 209 5.15 -0.39 4.61
N PHE A 210 5.96 -0.69 3.58
CA PHE A 210 5.57 -0.54 2.18
C PHE A 210 4.42 -1.46 1.77
N LEU A 211 4.28 -2.62 2.40
CA LEU A 211 3.18 -3.57 2.16
C LEU A 211 1.92 -3.27 2.97
N ALA A 212 2.02 -2.55 4.10
CA ALA A 212 0.89 -2.34 5.01
C ALA A 212 -0.25 -1.52 4.39
N ALA A 213 0.05 -0.47 3.62
CA ALA A 213 -0.99 0.31 2.95
C ALA A 213 -1.70 -0.47 1.81
N PRO A 214 -1.00 -1.17 0.89
CA PRO A 214 -1.64 -2.09 -0.05
C PRO A 214 -2.44 -3.19 0.64
N LEU A 215 -1.92 -3.80 1.71
CA LEU A 215 -2.62 -4.83 2.48
C LEU A 215 -3.96 -4.31 3.03
N TRP A 216 -3.96 -3.09 3.57
CA TRP A 216 -5.19 -2.44 4.01
C TRP A 216 -6.20 -2.27 2.87
N LEU A 217 -5.75 -1.83 1.69
CA LEU A 217 -6.64 -1.67 0.52
C LEU A 217 -7.20 -3.01 0.03
N VAL A 218 -6.42 -4.09 0.09
CA VAL A 218 -6.91 -5.46 -0.19
C VAL A 218 -8.02 -5.84 0.79
N PHE A 219 -7.80 -5.59 2.08
CA PHE A 219 -8.79 -5.88 3.12
C PHE A 219 -10.09 -5.09 2.92
N VAL A 220 -10.00 -3.78 2.69
CA VAL A 220 -11.17 -2.92 2.43
C VAL A 220 -11.90 -3.33 1.15
N GLY A 221 -11.16 -3.66 0.10
CA GLY A 221 -11.73 -4.16 -1.16
C GLY A 221 -12.49 -5.46 -0.99
N ALA A 222 -11.92 -6.42 -0.27
CA ALA A 222 -12.56 -7.70 0.05
C ALA A 222 -13.81 -7.50 0.92
N ALA A 223 -13.75 -6.66 1.94
CA ALA A 223 -14.89 -6.34 2.81
C ALA A 223 -16.03 -5.69 2.03
N TYR A 224 -15.71 -4.77 1.11
CA TYR A 224 -16.70 -4.13 0.24
C TYR A 224 -17.35 -5.12 -0.73
N ALA A 225 -16.58 -6.01 -1.35
CA ALA A 225 -17.10 -7.05 -2.23
C ALA A 225 -18.03 -8.02 -1.49
N ALA A 226 -17.65 -8.45 -0.28
CA ALA A 226 -18.48 -9.28 0.58
C ALA A 226 -19.81 -8.57 0.94
N TRP A 227 -19.75 -7.30 1.30
CA TRP A 227 -20.94 -6.51 1.62
C TRP A 227 -21.92 -6.40 0.42
N LEU A 228 -21.39 -6.16 -0.81
CA LEU A 228 -22.20 -6.13 -2.03
C LEU A 228 -22.88 -7.48 -2.29
N SER A 229 -22.17 -8.57 -2.10
CA SER A 229 -22.69 -9.94 -2.28
C SER A 229 -23.85 -10.21 -1.31
N ILE A 230 -23.69 -9.87 -0.02
CA ILE A 230 -24.73 -10.04 1.01
C ILE A 230 -25.97 -9.20 0.67
N ARG A 231 -25.80 -7.96 0.22
CA ARG A 231 -26.92 -7.11 -0.19
C ARG A 231 -27.67 -7.68 -1.40
N GLY A 232 -26.93 -8.21 -2.38
CA GLY A 232 -27.52 -8.88 -3.54
C GLY A 232 -28.38 -10.09 -3.15
N LEU A 233 -27.88 -10.94 -2.26
CA LEU A 233 -28.59 -12.10 -1.74
C LEU A 233 -29.88 -11.69 -1.00
N ARG A 234 -29.82 -10.72 -0.10
CA ARG A 234 -30.99 -10.20 0.62
C ARG A 234 -32.05 -9.62 -0.31
N ALA A 235 -31.65 -8.89 -1.36
CA ALA A 235 -32.56 -8.37 -2.35
C ALA A 235 -33.24 -9.48 -3.17
N ALA A 236 -32.53 -10.55 -3.51
CA ALA A 236 -33.09 -11.71 -4.19
C ALA A 236 -34.07 -12.49 -3.32
N GLU A 237 -33.78 -12.67 -2.03
CA GLU A 237 -34.69 -13.30 -1.06
C GLU A 237 -35.98 -12.48 -0.88
N ALA A 238 -35.88 -11.14 -0.77
CA ALA A 238 -37.04 -10.26 -0.64
C ALA A 238 -37.99 -10.35 -1.86
N ARG A 239 -37.40 -10.43 -3.06
CA ARG A 239 -38.17 -10.64 -4.31
C ARG A 239 -38.85 -12.02 -4.37
N ARG A 240 -38.27 -13.03 -3.75
CA ARG A 240 -38.83 -14.39 -3.70
C ARG A 240 -39.98 -14.52 -2.72
N LYS A 241 -39.95 -13.79 -1.60
CA LYS A 241 -41.00 -13.76 -0.58
C LYS A 241 -42.20 -12.87 -0.95
N GLY A 242 -42.05 -11.96 -1.89
CA GLY A 242 -43.11 -11.07 -2.37
C GLY A 242 -43.88 -11.58 -3.61
N ARG A 243 -43.54 -12.81 -4.08
CA ARG A 243 -44.28 -13.55 -5.10
C ARG A 243 -45.03 -14.72 -4.47
#